data_5332062ac29c14c73d021ed86ef7e199
#
_entry.id   5332062ac29c14c73d021ed86ef7e199
#
_cell.length_a   1.000
_cell.length_b   1.000
_cell.length_c   1.000
_cell.angle_alpha   90.00
_cell.angle_beta   90.00
_cell.angle_gamma   90.00
#
_symmetry.space_group_name_H-M   'P 1'
#
loop_
_entity.id
_entity.type
_entity.pdbx_description
1 polymer ?
#
loop_
_entity_poly.entity_id
_entity_poly.type
_entity_poly.pdbx_seq_one_letter_code
_entity_poly.pdbx_strand_id
1 'polypeptide(L)'
;DLFDLSADTSIVKVPARKEWINKSLVDINFRGKYNVNVIAIEGEGGVDGAPDPTKPIKDEENLVLIGKKEDLVKSRKECDHNHTE
;
A
#
# COMPACT_ATOMS: atom_id res chain seq x y z
N ASP A 1 -10.10 -5.55 -4.46
CA ASP A 1 -10.36 -4.63 -5.56
C ASP A 1 -9.12 -4.38 -6.37
N LEU A 2 -9.08 -5.00 -7.53
CA LEU A 2 -7.96 -4.90 -8.44
C LEU A 2 -8.42 -4.25 -9.73
N PHE A 3 -7.69 -3.26 -10.18
CA PHE A 3 -8.00 -2.59 -11.43
C PHE A 3 -6.78 -2.64 -12.34
N ASP A 4 -6.88 -3.39 -13.43
CA ASP A 4 -5.77 -3.58 -14.35
C ASP A 4 -5.61 -2.39 -15.28
N LEU A 5 -4.41 -1.81 -15.32
CA LEU A 5 -4.09 -0.77 -16.28
C LEU A 5 -3.49 -1.36 -17.54
N SER A 6 -2.82 -2.48 -17.40
CA SER A 6 -2.23 -3.20 -18.52
C SER A 6 -2.10 -4.66 -18.10
N ALA A 7 -1.43 -5.45 -18.93
CA ALA A 7 -1.26 -6.87 -18.62
C ALA A 7 -0.47 -7.09 -17.32
N ASP A 8 0.45 -6.21 -17.00
CA ASP A 8 1.32 -6.43 -15.86
C ASP A 8 1.25 -5.36 -14.77
N THR A 9 0.43 -4.33 -14.93
CA THR A 9 0.35 -3.21 -13.99
C THR A 9 -1.07 -2.99 -13.54
N SER A 10 -1.26 -2.83 -12.24
CA SER A 10 -2.59 -2.70 -11.66
C SER A 10 -2.61 -1.69 -10.53
N ILE A 11 -3.82 -1.30 -10.18
CA ILE A 11 -4.10 -0.52 -8.99
C ILE A 11 -4.89 -1.42 -8.06
N VAL A 12 -4.56 -1.39 -6.76
CA VAL A 12 -5.27 -2.21 -5.79
C VAL A 12 -5.47 -1.41 -4.51
N LYS A 13 -6.62 -1.62 -3.87
CA LYS A 13 -6.90 -1.02 -2.57
C LYS A 13 -6.75 -2.11 -1.52
N VAL A 14 -5.90 -1.86 -0.53
CA VAL A 14 -5.61 -2.83 0.52
C VAL A 14 -5.75 -2.18 1.89
N PRO A 15 -6.21 -2.92 2.89
CA PRO A 15 -6.25 -2.37 4.24
C PRO A 15 -4.84 -2.16 4.77
N ALA A 16 -4.70 -1.16 5.65
CA ALA A 16 -3.41 -0.89 6.26
C ALA A 16 -2.94 -2.13 7.01
N ARG A 17 -1.70 -2.51 6.75
CA ARG A 17 -1.12 -3.66 7.44
C ARG A 17 -0.62 -3.23 8.80
N LYS A 18 -0.57 -4.17 9.72
CA LYS A 18 -0.11 -3.91 11.09
C LYS A 18 1.22 -3.15 11.11
N GLU A 19 2.15 -3.59 10.29
CA GLU A 19 3.48 -3.00 10.30
C GLU A 19 3.53 -1.61 9.67
N TRP A 20 2.46 -1.18 9.03
CA TRP A 20 2.38 0.18 8.48
C TRP A 20 1.72 1.16 9.42
N ILE A 21 0.94 0.68 10.36
CA ILE A 21 0.13 1.56 11.23
C ILE A 21 1.04 2.40 12.10
N ASN A 22 0.72 3.69 12.20
CA ASN A 22 1.47 4.68 12.95
C ASN A 22 2.81 5.06 12.32
N LYS A 23 3.04 4.62 11.09
CA LYS A 23 4.22 5.02 10.32
C LYS A 23 3.78 5.82 9.13
N SER A 24 4.63 6.72 8.67
CA SER A 24 4.33 7.54 7.50
C SER A 24 4.79 6.82 6.23
N LEU A 25 4.30 7.31 5.09
CA LEU A 25 4.73 6.76 3.80
C LEU A 25 6.23 6.92 3.62
N VAL A 26 6.78 8.05 4.11
CA VAL A 26 8.22 8.28 4.02
C VAL A 26 8.98 7.22 4.81
N ASP A 27 8.52 6.93 6.02
CA ASP A 27 9.21 5.97 6.89
C ASP A 27 9.16 4.56 6.31
N ILE A 28 8.03 4.19 5.72
CA ILE A 28 7.89 2.85 5.16
C ILE A 28 8.66 2.72 3.86
N ASN A 29 8.70 3.79 3.06
CA ASN A 29 9.43 3.81 1.79
C ASN A 29 8.89 2.75 0.83
N PHE A 30 7.63 2.91 0.44
CA PHE A 30 6.97 1.94 -0.43
C PHE A 30 7.70 1.73 -1.76
N ARG A 31 8.22 2.80 -2.34
CA ARG A 31 8.93 2.67 -3.61
C ARG A 31 10.21 1.86 -3.46
N GLY A 32 10.96 2.14 -2.40
CA GLY A 32 12.23 1.43 -2.20
C GLY A 32 12.03 0.00 -1.74
N LYS A 33 11.04 -0.20 -0.89
CA LYS A 33 10.85 -1.52 -0.29
C LYS A 33 10.05 -2.46 -1.20
N TYR A 34 8.98 -1.95 -1.83
CA TYR A 34 8.06 -2.81 -2.57
C TYR A 34 8.00 -2.47 -4.06
N ASN A 35 8.61 -1.36 -4.46
CA ASN A 35 8.54 -0.91 -5.86
C ASN A 35 7.10 -0.60 -6.29
N VAL A 36 6.31 -0.04 -5.39
CA VAL A 36 4.96 0.40 -5.68
C VAL A 36 4.78 1.82 -5.18
N ASN A 37 3.78 2.53 -5.67
CA ASN A 37 3.44 3.87 -5.21
C ASN A 37 2.10 3.87 -4.52
N VAL A 38 1.99 4.68 -3.46
CA VAL A 38 0.71 4.91 -2.81
C VAL A 38 0.10 6.15 -3.45
N ILE A 39 -1.02 5.97 -4.14
CA ILE A 39 -1.65 7.07 -4.87
C ILE A 39 -2.83 7.67 -4.14
N ALA A 40 -3.33 7.00 -3.10
CA ALA A 40 -4.43 7.53 -2.32
C ALA A 40 -4.52 6.77 -1.01
N ILE A 41 -5.14 7.40 -0.02
CA ILE A 41 -5.46 6.76 1.24
C ILE A 41 -6.93 7.02 1.54
N GLU A 42 -7.66 5.96 1.82
CA GLU A 42 -9.08 6.05 2.14
C GLU A 42 -9.27 5.91 3.64
N GLY A 43 -9.94 6.85 4.24
CA GLY A 43 -10.24 6.80 5.65
C GLY A 43 -11.69 7.15 5.90
N GLU A 44 -11.99 7.46 7.14
CA GLU A 44 -13.34 7.78 7.56
C GLU A 44 -13.93 8.95 6.78
N GLY A 45 -13.11 9.93 6.48
CA GLY A 45 -13.56 11.14 5.78
C GLY A 45 -13.61 11.00 4.27
N GLY A 46 -13.31 9.84 3.73
CA GLY A 46 -13.30 9.62 2.30
C GLY A 46 -11.92 9.33 1.76
N VAL A 47 -11.73 9.55 0.46
CA VAL A 47 -10.48 9.24 -0.22
C VAL A 47 -9.65 10.49 -0.37
N ASP A 48 -8.39 10.40 0.07
CA ASP A 48 -7.42 11.47 -0.09
C ASP A 48 -6.50 11.08 -1.24
N GLY A 49 -6.64 11.76 -2.38
CA GLY A 49 -5.85 11.45 -3.57
C GLY A 49 -4.47 12.07 -3.61
N ALA A 50 -4.11 12.82 -2.57
CA ALA A 50 -2.79 13.43 -2.47
C ALA A 50 -2.32 13.34 -1.03
N PRO A 51 -2.14 12.12 -0.53
CA PRO A 51 -1.82 11.95 0.89
C PRO A 51 -0.49 12.58 1.27
N ASP A 52 -0.48 13.19 2.45
CA ASP A 52 0.72 13.79 3.00
C ASP A 52 1.67 12.65 3.39
N PRO A 53 2.86 12.57 2.78
CA PRO A 53 3.75 11.44 3.02
C PRO A 53 4.37 11.40 4.42
N THR A 54 4.18 12.47 5.19
CA THR A 54 4.73 12.52 6.55
C THR A 54 3.71 12.18 7.62
N LYS A 55 2.43 12.01 7.26
CA LYS A 55 1.41 11.69 8.24
C LYS A 55 1.37 10.21 8.54
N PRO A 56 1.20 9.83 9.81
CA PRO A 56 1.11 8.40 10.16
C PRO A 56 -0.15 7.76 9.60
N ILE A 57 -0.01 6.53 9.15
CA ILE A 57 -1.13 5.72 8.68
C ILE A 57 -1.94 5.24 9.88
N LYS A 58 -3.26 5.26 9.74
CA LYS A 58 -4.16 4.85 10.82
C LYS A 58 -4.70 3.45 10.56
N ASP A 59 -5.09 2.80 11.65
CA ASP A 59 -5.55 1.43 11.61
C ASP A 59 -6.72 1.19 10.66
N GLU A 60 -7.66 2.12 10.62
CA GLU A 60 -8.88 1.92 9.83
C GLU A 60 -8.70 2.34 8.37
N GLU A 61 -7.52 2.78 7.97
CA GLU A 61 -7.32 3.28 6.63
C GLU A 61 -7.02 2.17 5.64
N ASN A 62 -7.38 2.44 4.37
CA ASN A 62 -7.01 1.58 3.26
C ASN A 62 -6.08 2.38 2.34
N LEU A 63 -5.08 1.69 1.80
CA LEU A 63 -4.13 2.31 0.90
C LEU A 63 -4.42 1.87 -0.52
N VAL A 64 -4.33 2.82 -1.45
CA VAL A 64 -4.48 2.52 -2.87
C VAL A 64 -3.09 2.53 -3.48
N LEU A 65 -2.68 1.38 -3.99
CA LEU A 65 -1.33 1.15 -4.49
C LEU A 65 -1.36 0.96 -6.00
N ILE A 66 -0.30 1.43 -6.68
CA ILE A 66 -0.14 1.17 -8.09
C ILE A 66 1.26 0.59 -8.31
N GLY A 67 1.32 -0.45 -9.15
CA GLY A 67 2.60 -1.10 -9.44
C GLY A 67 2.40 -2.33 -10.28
N LYS A 68 3.48 -3.04 -10.53
CA LYS A 68 3.39 -4.30 -11.23
C LYS A 68 2.71 -5.33 -10.34
N LYS A 69 1.95 -6.22 -10.95
CA LYS A 69 1.20 -7.22 -10.19
C LYS A 69 2.09 -8.03 -9.27
N GLU A 70 3.27 -8.41 -9.74
CA GLU A 70 4.18 -9.18 -8.90
C GLU A 70 4.65 -8.38 -7.68
N ASP A 71 4.84 -7.08 -7.84
CA ASP A 71 5.26 -6.23 -6.73
C ASP A 71 4.11 -5.98 -5.76
N LEU A 72 2.90 -5.86 -6.28
CA LEU A 72 1.73 -5.71 -5.42
C LEU A 72 1.52 -6.94 -4.55
N VAL A 73 1.73 -8.12 -5.13
CA VAL A 73 1.62 -9.36 -4.36
C VAL A 73 2.64 -9.38 -3.23
N LYS A 74 3.87 -8.98 -3.52
CA LYS A 74 4.92 -8.94 -2.51
C LYS A 74 4.56 -8.01 -1.36
N SER A 75 4.02 -6.84 -1.68
CA SER A 75 3.69 -5.89 -0.64
C SER A 75 2.61 -6.41 0.29
N ARG A 76 1.77 -7.32 -0.18
CA ARG A 76 0.67 -7.88 0.61
C ARG A 76 1.07 -9.12 1.37
N LYS A 77 2.11 -9.80 0.94
CA LYS A 77 2.47 -11.11 1.48
C LYS A 77 3.76 -11.13 2.26
N GLU A 78 4.34 -10.01 2.51
CA GLU A 78 5.63 -9.98 3.16
C GLU A 78 5.62 -10.69 4.50
N CYS A 79 4.56 -10.49 5.28
CA CYS A 79 4.46 -11.16 6.57
C CYS A 79 4.40 -12.66 6.43
N ASP A 80 3.65 -13.13 5.44
CA ASP A 80 3.50 -14.56 5.20
C ASP A 80 4.81 -15.20 4.83
N HIS A 81 5.62 -14.46 4.11
CA HIS A 81 6.92 -14.96 3.70
C HIS A 81 7.76 -15.39 4.89
N ASN A 82 7.65 -14.66 5.98
CA ASN A 82 8.44 -14.95 7.16
C ASN A 82 8.02 -16.22 7.87
N HIS A 83 6.81 -16.68 7.61
CA HIS A 83 6.30 -17.86 8.27
C HIS A 83 6.70 -19.15 7.60
N THR A 84 7.07 -19.08 6.36
CA THR A 84 7.33 -20.29 5.61
C THR A 84 8.67 -20.92 5.93
N GLU A 85 9.44 -20.25 6.74
CA GLU A 85 10.72 -20.77 7.14
C GLU A 85 10.62 -21.97 8.05
#